data_b13a28b5574ea228492d4e8d1a471a8b
#
_entry.id   b13a28b5574ea228492d4e8d1a471a8b
#
_cell.length_a   1.000
_cell.length_b   1.000
_cell.length_c   1.000
_cell.angle_alpha   90.00
_cell.angle_beta   90.00
_cell.angle_gamma   90.00
#
_symmetry.space_group_name_H-M   'P 1'
#
loop_
_entity.id
_entity.type
_entity.pdbx_description
1 polymer ?
#
loop_
_entity_poly.entity_id
_entity_poly.type
_entity_poly.pdbx_seq_one_letter_code
_entity_poly.pdbx_strand_id
1 'polypeptide(L)'
;KRQIIIGAFLVIVFGFMLFTFQVREGEVAIRFSILNPVTDNDKAKVLPGLHPRLPWPIHDVHKFDERIQSSEWAFEETGTKDAQPILVKVFVTWKIDNVLKFFQSFSGDKAKADEALQGKVRSAQNAVIGKYAFNNLVSTDKDQLKLQIIEDEMKELVDASTETDGIQVIMVGIKRLGIPESVTGAVFEGMKAERQAEIQKIEAEGERQAKTIKAEADLEANKILAQATAEAIKINGKAEAQAAKHYEVFKQNPELANFLFNRKALEGLLEENSTLILDPNTPPFNLLTQPDATKAAKP
;
A
#
# COMPACT_ATOMS: atom_id res chain seq x y z
N LYS A 1 -8.86 -86.34 -12.02
CA LYS A 1 -9.26 -85.48 -13.14
C LYS A 1 -9.52 -84.05 -12.71
N ARG A 2 -10.33 -83.81 -11.65
CA ARG A 2 -10.68 -82.43 -11.16
C ARG A 2 -9.47 -81.66 -10.65
N GLN A 3 -8.50 -82.32 -9.98
CA GLN A 3 -7.26 -81.69 -9.50
C GLN A 3 -6.33 -81.26 -10.61
N ILE A 4 -6.26 -82.03 -11.69
CA ILE A 4 -5.45 -81.73 -12.87
C ILE A 4 -6.00 -80.48 -13.61
N ILE A 5 -7.35 -80.37 -13.72
CA ILE A 5 -8.01 -79.23 -14.33
C ILE A 5 -7.76 -77.94 -13.48
N ILE A 6 -7.84 -78.01 -12.12
CA ILE A 6 -7.52 -76.87 -11.26
C ILE A 6 -6.05 -76.48 -11.37
N GLY A 7 -5.14 -77.47 -11.42
CA GLY A 7 -3.71 -77.19 -11.62
C GLY A 7 -3.41 -76.55 -12.97
N ALA A 8 -4.00 -77.03 -14.04
CA ALA A 8 -3.87 -76.42 -15.36
C ALA A 8 -4.42 -74.98 -15.41
N PHE A 9 -5.57 -74.73 -14.78
CA PHE A 9 -6.13 -73.38 -14.69
C PHE A 9 -5.22 -72.43 -13.90
N LEU A 10 -4.64 -72.84 -12.77
CA LEU A 10 -3.69 -72.07 -12.02
C LEU A 10 -2.43 -71.69 -12.82
N VAL A 11 -1.90 -72.67 -13.61
CA VAL A 11 -0.75 -72.44 -14.48
C VAL A 11 -1.08 -71.42 -15.59
N ILE A 12 -2.28 -71.47 -16.17
CA ILE A 12 -2.72 -70.50 -17.18
C ILE A 12 -2.86 -69.11 -16.56
N VAL A 13 -3.49 -68.97 -15.40
CA VAL A 13 -3.63 -67.70 -14.72
C VAL A 13 -2.27 -67.14 -14.33
N PHE A 14 -1.38 -67.96 -13.78
CA PHE A 14 -0.02 -67.55 -13.46
C PHE A 14 0.78 -67.14 -14.71
N GLY A 15 0.66 -67.91 -15.79
CA GLY A 15 1.24 -67.52 -17.07
C GLY A 15 0.72 -66.18 -17.59
N PHE A 16 -0.60 -65.95 -17.54
CA PHE A 16 -1.19 -64.70 -17.93
C PHE A 16 -0.65 -63.53 -17.08
N MET A 17 -0.49 -63.71 -15.79
CA MET A 17 0.04 -62.71 -14.87
C MET A 17 1.53 -62.39 -15.12
N LEU A 18 2.31 -63.39 -15.55
CA LEU A 18 3.71 -63.21 -15.90
C LEU A 18 3.92 -62.42 -17.21
N PHE A 19 3.02 -62.61 -18.19
CA PHE A 19 3.13 -62.04 -19.53
C PHE A 19 2.31 -60.78 -19.77
N THR A 20 1.65 -60.23 -18.70
CA THR A 20 0.89 -59.00 -18.80
C THR A 20 1.21 -58.04 -17.63
N PHE A 21 1.05 -56.75 -17.89
CA PHE A 21 1.05 -55.74 -16.84
C PHE A 21 -0.03 -54.69 -17.11
N GLN A 22 -0.59 -54.12 -16.07
CA GLN A 22 -1.61 -53.10 -16.14
C GLN A 22 -1.04 -51.75 -15.75
N VAL A 23 -1.31 -50.72 -16.57
CA VAL A 23 -1.08 -49.31 -16.27
C VAL A 23 -2.44 -48.69 -15.91
N ARG A 24 -2.54 -48.03 -14.77
CA ARG A 24 -3.78 -47.36 -14.30
C ARG A 24 -3.95 -46.01 -14.95
N GLU A 25 -5.17 -45.47 -14.94
CA GLU A 25 -5.41 -44.10 -15.33
C GLU A 25 -4.66 -43.13 -14.42
N GLY A 26 -3.96 -42.14 -15.01
CA GLY A 26 -3.08 -41.23 -14.33
C GLY A 26 -1.66 -41.75 -14.07
N GLU A 27 -1.40 -43.03 -14.46
CA GLU A 27 -0.04 -43.57 -14.52
C GLU A 27 0.42 -43.66 -15.97
N VAL A 28 1.71 -43.51 -16.16
CA VAL A 28 2.38 -43.79 -17.40
C VAL A 28 3.52 -44.79 -17.12
N ALA A 29 3.79 -45.68 -18.04
CA ALA A 29 4.89 -46.62 -17.87
C ALA A 29 5.90 -46.50 -19.00
N ILE A 30 7.16 -46.73 -18.68
CA ILE A 30 8.20 -46.96 -19.70
C ILE A 30 8.54 -48.46 -19.69
N ARG A 31 8.61 -49.02 -20.88
CA ARG A 31 9.07 -50.38 -21.11
C ARG A 31 10.42 -50.39 -21.80
N PHE A 32 11.45 -50.72 -21.07
CA PHE A 32 12.77 -50.97 -21.61
C PHE A 32 12.85 -52.44 -22.14
N SER A 33 13.42 -52.60 -23.30
CA SER A 33 13.69 -53.91 -23.87
C SER A 33 15.17 -54.03 -24.20
N ILE A 34 15.81 -55.12 -23.77
CA ILE A 34 17.20 -55.42 -24.12
C ILE A 34 17.33 -55.64 -25.63
N LEU A 35 16.28 -56.12 -26.28
CA LEU A 35 16.27 -56.42 -27.71
C LEU A 35 16.10 -55.18 -28.60
N ASN A 36 15.45 -54.10 -28.06
CA ASN A 36 15.23 -52.85 -28.77
C ASN A 36 15.37 -51.69 -27.78
N PRO A 37 16.54 -51.03 -27.69
CA PRO A 37 16.71 -49.86 -26.85
C PRO A 37 15.84 -48.74 -27.40
N VAL A 38 14.94 -48.25 -26.56
CA VAL A 38 14.00 -47.16 -26.92
C VAL A 38 14.69 -45.82 -26.71
N THR A 39 14.86 -45.10 -27.79
CA THR A 39 15.48 -43.74 -27.78
C THR A 39 14.46 -42.63 -27.97
N ASP A 40 13.21 -42.98 -28.24
CA ASP A 40 12.16 -42.03 -28.55
C ASP A 40 11.04 -42.07 -27.46
N ASN A 41 10.63 -40.92 -26.94
CA ASN A 41 9.63 -40.82 -25.87
C ASN A 41 8.28 -41.42 -26.27
N ASP A 42 7.83 -41.19 -27.51
CA ASP A 42 6.52 -41.65 -27.97
C ASP A 42 6.47 -43.19 -28.11
N LYS A 43 7.61 -43.80 -28.36
CA LYS A 43 7.73 -45.25 -28.44
C LYS A 43 7.96 -45.91 -27.08
N ALA A 44 8.52 -45.16 -26.14
CA ALA A 44 8.77 -45.62 -24.78
C ALA A 44 7.51 -45.56 -23.91
N LYS A 45 6.65 -44.55 -24.14
CA LYS A 45 5.46 -44.25 -23.35
C LYS A 45 4.38 -45.30 -23.57
N VAL A 46 4.03 -46.01 -22.50
CA VAL A 46 2.92 -46.97 -22.47
C VAL A 46 1.72 -46.33 -21.81
N LEU A 47 0.62 -46.17 -22.57
CA LEU A 47 -0.62 -45.56 -22.12
C LEU A 47 -1.38 -46.47 -21.14
N PRO A 48 -2.38 -45.93 -20.39
CA PRO A 48 -3.23 -46.72 -19.49
C PRO A 48 -3.90 -47.88 -20.22
N GLY A 49 -3.91 -49.04 -19.57
CA GLY A 49 -4.47 -50.29 -20.13
C GLY A 49 -3.70 -51.54 -19.74
N LEU A 50 -4.10 -52.66 -20.34
CA LEU A 50 -3.44 -53.96 -20.19
C LEU A 50 -2.47 -54.16 -21.34
N HIS A 51 -1.19 -54.37 -21.03
CA HIS A 51 -0.14 -54.47 -22.03
C HIS A 51 0.65 -55.79 -21.87
N PRO A 52 1.09 -56.41 -22.97
CA PRO A 52 1.94 -57.61 -22.92
C PRO A 52 3.37 -57.19 -22.51
N ARG A 53 3.97 -58.03 -21.66
CA ARG A 53 5.40 -57.93 -21.30
C ARG A 53 6.05 -59.31 -21.38
N LEU A 54 7.30 -59.33 -21.73
CA LEU A 54 8.13 -60.51 -21.55
C LEU A 54 8.69 -60.52 -20.11
N PRO A 55 8.91 -61.70 -19.52
CA PRO A 55 9.48 -61.80 -18.17
C PRO A 55 10.88 -61.18 -18.13
N TRP A 56 11.25 -60.69 -16.93
CA TRP A 56 12.60 -60.27 -16.67
C TRP A 56 13.61 -61.36 -17.07
N PRO A 57 14.77 -61.07 -17.69
CA PRO A 57 15.37 -59.73 -17.89
C PRO A 57 15.01 -59.06 -19.22
N ILE A 58 14.14 -59.60 -20.07
CA ILE A 58 13.89 -59.10 -21.42
C ILE A 58 13.19 -57.75 -21.41
N HIS A 59 12.12 -57.63 -20.64
CA HIS A 59 11.40 -56.37 -20.48
C HIS A 59 11.48 -55.89 -19.03
N ASP A 60 11.91 -54.63 -18.86
CA ASP A 60 11.85 -53.92 -17.59
C ASP A 60 10.82 -52.79 -17.72
N VAL A 61 9.91 -52.67 -16.73
CA VAL A 61 8.78 -51.75 -16.77
C VAL A 61 8.79 -50.89 -15.53
N HIS A 62 8.96 -49.58 -15.72
CA HIS A 62 8.89 -48.57 -14.68
C HIS A 62 7.60 -47.78 -14.86
N LYS A 63 6.85 -47.59 -13.78
CA LYS A 63 5.59 -46.84 -13.72
C LYS A 63 5.80 -45.51 -13.01
N PHE A 64 5.19 -44.44 -13.54
CA PHE A 64 5.27 -43.10 -13.05
C PHE A 64 3.88 -42.52 -12.92
N ASP A 65 3.67 -41.63 -11.92
CA ASP A 65 2.45 -40.87 -11.78
C ASP A 65 2.53 -39.61 -12.68
N GLU A 66 1.67 -39.53 -13.69
CA GLU A 66 1.59 -38.42 -14.67
C GLU A 66 0.69 -37.28 -14.13
N ARG A 67 0.03 -37.50 -12.98
CA ARG A 67 -0.84 -36.49 -12.40
C ARG A 67 -0.04 -35.28 -11.96
N ILE A 68 -0.76 -34.15 -11.85
CA ILE A 68 -0.20 -32.92 -11.32
C ILE A 68 0.19 -33.16 -9.85
N GLN A 69 1.44 -32.90 -9.54
CA GLN A 69 2.03 -33.02 -8.21
C GLN A 69 2.34 -31.63 -7.66
N SER A 70 2.31 -31.51 -6.35
CA SER A 70 2.70 -30.27 -5.66
C SER A 70 3.79 -30.59 -4.67
N SER A 71 4.88 -29.83 -4.75
CA SER A 71 6.02 -29.89 -3.82
C SER A 71 6.14 -28.58 -3.09
N GLU A 72 6.39 -28.65 -1.80
CA GLU A 72 6.69 -27.50 -0.96
C GLU A 72 7.83 -27.82 -0.01
N TRP A 73 8.67 -26.82 0.25
CA TRP A 73 9.83 -27.00 1.11
C TRP A 73 9.78 -26.05 2.30
N ALA A 74 10.75 -26.18 3.19
CA ALA A 74 10.91 -25.27 4.32
C ALA A 74 11.14 -23.83 3.88
N PHE A 75 11.00 -22.88 4.80
CA PHE A 75 11.36 -21.50 4.56
C PHE A 75 12.82 -21.37 4.20
N GLU A 76 13.10 -20.60 3.15
CA GLU A 76 14.45 -20.23 2.78
C GLU A 76 14.64 -18.72 2.92
N GLU A 77 15.80 -18.35 3.45
CA GLU A 77 16.19 -16.95 3.58
C GLU A 77 16.73 -16.45 2.23
N THR A 78 16.21 -15.33 1.77
CA THR A 78 16.59 -14.71 0.49
C THR A 78 16.77 -13.22 0.71
N GLY A 79 17.83 -12.63 0.15
CA GLY A 79 18.05 -11.18 0.15
C GLY A 79 17.25 -10.50 -0.95
N THR A 80 16.63 -9.37 -0.63
CA THR A 80 16.00 -8.47 -1.59
C THR A 80 17.02 -7.51 -2.20
N LYS A 81 16.63 -6.73 -3.23
CA LYS A 81 17.48 -5.74 -3.90
C LYS A 81 18.04 -4.69 -2.92
N ASP A 82 17.29 -4.32 -1.92
CA ASP A 82 17.64 -3.37 -0.85
C ASP A 82 18.35 -4.03 0.34
N ALA A 83 18.88 -5.24 0.12
CA ALA A 83 19.63 -6.02 1.11
C ALA A 83 18.82 -6.35 2.39
N GLN A 84 17.49 -6.36 2.30
CA GLN A 84 16.63 -6.81 3.38
C GLN A 84 16.43 -8.32 3.27
N PRO A 85 16.83 -9.12 4.27
CA PRO A 85 16.59 -10.55 4.26
C PRO A 85 15.11 -10.85 4.53
N ILE A 86 14.55 -11.77 3.75
CA ILE A 86 13.19 -12.27 3.91
C ILE A 86 13.18 -13.80 3.92
N LEU A 87 12.25 -14.36 4.65
CA LEU A 87 11.96 -15.80 4.66
C LEU A 87 10.82 -16.05 3.67
N VAL A 88 11.08 -16.86 2.66
CA VAL A 88 10.10 -17.16 1.62
C VAL A 88 9.82 -18.66 1.61
N LYS A 89 8.54 -19.02 1.65
CA LYS A 89 8.09 -20.39 1.42
C LYS A 89 7.42 -20.45 0.07
N VAL A 90 8.02 -21.20 -0.85
CA VAL A 90 7.52 -21.39 -2.22
C VAL A 90 6.92 -22.78 -2.33
N PHE A 91 5.87 -22.92 -3.14
CA PHE A 91 5.36 -24.19 -3.61
C PHE A 91 5.44 -24.24 -5.13
N VAL A 92 5.60 -25.44 -5.66
CA VAL A 92 5.66 -25.66 -7.10
C VAL A 92 4.68 -26.76 -7.46
N THR A 93 3.90 -26.52 -8.50
CA THR A 93 3.00 -27.50 -9.08
C THR A 93 3.57 -27.94 -10.43
N TRP A 94 3.83 -29.22 -10.55
CA TRP A 94 4.53 -29.79 -11.70
C TRP A 94 3.96 -31.13 -12.12
N LYS A 95 4.27 -31.56 -13.32
CA LYS A 95 3.95 -32.90 -13.86
C LYS A 95 5.11 -33.42 -14.69
N ILE A 96 5.11 -34.74 -14.93
CA ILE A 96 6.06 -35.35 -15.83
C ILE A 96 5.53 -35.16 -17.26
N ASP A 97 6.28 -34.46 -18.09
CA ASP A 97 5.97 -34.26 -19.53
C ASP A 97 6.69 -35.29 -20.39
N ASN A 98 7.99 -35.43 -20.18
CA ASN A 98 8.78 -36.41 -20.90
C ASN A 98 9.30 -37.51 -19.97
N VAL A 99 8.64 -38.67 -20.00
CA VAL A 99 8.92 -39.76 -19.07
C VAL A 99 10.29 -40.39 -19.31
N LEU A 100 10.79 -40.38 -20.54
CA LEU A 100 12.12 -40.91 -20.88
C LEU A 100 13.22 -40.02 -20.28
N LYS A 101 13.15 -38.71 -20.49
CA LYS A 101 14.08 -37.75 -19.86
C LYS A 101 14.04 -37.84 -18.36
N PHE A 102 12.83 -37.89 -17.76
CA PHE A 102 12.64 -38.03 -16.32
C PHE A 102 13.34 -39.28 -15.77
N PHE A 103 13.18 -40.41 -16.44
CA PHE A 103 13.85 -41.66 -16.04
C PHE A 103 15.38 -41.55 -16.18
N GLN A 104 15.87 -40.94 -17.25
CA GLN A 104 17.31 -40.74 -17.46
C GLN A 104 17.94 -39.83 -16.38
N SER A 105 17.26 -38.76 -15.98
CA SER A 105 17.75 -37.79 -14.99
C SER A 105 17.67 -38.35 -13.57
N PHE A 106 16.57 -39.03 -13.22
CA PHE A 106 16.28 -39.40 -11.81
C PHE A 106 16.18 -40.90 -11.55
N SER A 107 16.43 -41.74 -12.59
CA SER A 107 16.26 -43.22 -12.50
C SER A 107 14.87 -43.62 -12.00
N GLY A 108 13.88 -42.77 -12.21
CA GLY A 108 12.51 -43.02 -11.76
C GLY A 108 12.23 -42.74 -10.27
N ASP A 109 13.20 -42.19 -9.56
CA ASP A 109 13.08 -41.87 -8.14
C ASP A 109 12.50 -40.44 -7.97
N LYS A 110 11.26 -40.41 -7.46
CA LYS A 110 10.57 -39.13 -7.17
C LYS A 110 11.29 -38.29 -6.12
N ALA A 111 11.92 -38.89 -5.14
CA ALA A 111 12.62 -38.15 -4.09
C ALA A 111 13.83 -37.39 -4.67
N LYS A 112 14.57 -38.01 -5.59
CA LYS A 112 15.67 -37.33 -6.29
C LYS A 112 15.17 -36.20 -7.19
N ALA A 113 14.04 -36.38 -7.85
CA ALA A 113 13.42 -35.34 -8.67
C ALA A 113 12.98 -34.15 -7.79
N ASP A 114 12.40 -34.40 -6.62
CA ASP A 114 11.97 -33.37 -5.68
C ASP A 114 13.16 -32.59 -5.11
N GLU A 115 14.25 -33.25 -4.76
CA GLU A 115 15.49 -32.62 -4.31
C GLU A 115 16.14 -31.74 -5.40
N ALA A 116 16.21 -32.24 -6.62
CA ALA A 116 16.74 -31.47 -7.75
C ALA A 116 15.85 -30.27 -8.07
N LEU A 117 14.52 -30.43 -8.00
CA LEU A 117 13.56 -29.36 -8.20
C LEU A 117 13.71 -28.28 -7.12
N GLN A 118 13.91 -28.68 -5.85
CA GLN A 118 14.18 -27.75 -4.75
C GLN A 118 15.41 -26.86 -5.06
N GLY A 119 16.49 -27.45 -5.52
CA GLY A 119 17.70 -26.70 -5.87
C GLY A 119 17.47 -25.66 -6.97
N LYS A 120 16.72 -26.05 -8.02
CA LYS A 120 16.36 -25.16 -9.14
C LYS A 120 15.44 -24.03 -8.71
N VAL A 121 14.42 -24.35 -7.91
CA VAL A 121 13.48 -23.36 -7.34
C VAL A 121 14.21 -22.37 -6.45
N ARG A 122 15.10 -22.84 -5.57
CA ARG A 122 15.96 -21.99 -4.73
C ARG A 122 16.80 -21.03 -5.57
N SER A 123 17.41 -21.52 -6.62
CA SER A 123 18.21 -20.68 -7.53
C SER A 123 17.36 -19.62 -8.22
N ALA A 124 16.18 -19.98 -8.74
CA ALA A 124 15.25 -19.05 -9.37
C ALA A 124 14.71 -18.02 -8.34
N GLN A 125 14.34 -18.48 -7.14
CA GLN A 125 13.90 -17.63 -6.03
C GLN A 125 14.93 -16.54 -5.72
N ASN A 126 16.19 -16.92 -5.51
CA ASN A 126 17.26 -15.98 -5.21
C ASN A 126 17.53 -15.02 -6.38
N ALA A 127 17.51 -15.51 -7.61
CA ALA A 127 17.74 -14.71 -8.81
C ALA A 127 16.63 -13.69 -9.06
N VAL A 128 15.37 -14.06 -8.84
CA VAL A 128 14.22 -13.17 -9.09
C VAL A 128 14.00 -12.20 -7.93
N ILE A 129 13.92 -12.72 -6.70
CA ILE A 129 13.66 -11.88 -5.52
C ILE A 129 14.75 -10.82 -5.32
N GLY A 130 16.02 -11.16 -5.61
CA GLY A 130 17.12 -10.21 -5.56
C GLY A 130 17.02 -9.02 -6.53
N LYS A 131 16.13 -9.05 -7.51
CA LYS A 131 15.86 -7.90 -8.41
C LYS A 131 14.86 -6.90 -7.83
N TYR A 132 14.05 -7.32 -6.85
CA TYR A 132 12.93 -6.55 -6.30
C TYR A 132 13.23 -6.04 -4.90
N ALA A 133 12.77 -4.81 -4.61
CA ALA A 133 12.84 -4.23 -3.27
C ALA A 133 11.82 -4.89 -2.33
N PHE A 134 12.06 -4.84 -1.04
CA PHE A 134 11.18 -5.40 -0.02
C PHE A 134 9.73 -4.93 -0.15
N ASN A 135 9.52 -3.64 -0.44
CA ASN A 135 8.18 -3.06 -0.62
C ASN A 135 7.39 -3.65 -1.80
N ASN A 136 8.08 -4.21 -2.81
CA ASN A 136 7.41 -4.88 -3.94
C ASN A 136 6.82 -6.25 -3.55
N LEU A 137 7.30 -6.83 -2.45
CA LEU A 137 6.84 -8.12 -1.92
C LEU A 137 5.84 -7.94 -0.76
N VAL A 138 6.01 -6.86 0.05
CA VAL A 138 5.22 -6.62 1.25
C VAL A 138 4.77 -5.16 1.28
N SER A 139 3.73 -4.83 0.54
CA SER A 139 3.10 -3.50 0.55
C SER A 139 1.61 -3.60 0.82
N THR A 140 1.06 -2.58 1.49
CA THR A 140 -0.38 -2.41 1.64
C THR A 140 -0.99 -1.78 0.38
N ASP A 141 -0.15 -1.14 -0.42
CA ASP A 141 -0.52 -0.51 -1.68
C ASP A 141 -0.45 -1.53 -2.82
N LYS A 142 -1.59 -1.77 -3.47
CA LYS A 142 -1.73 -2.74 -4.57
C LYS A 142 -0.89 -2.40 -5.79
N ASP A 143 -0.63 -1.11 -6.03
CA ASP A 143 0.14 -0.64 -7.19
C ASP A 143 1.64 -0.91 -7.02
N GLN A 144 2.11 -1.03 -5.77
CA GLN A 144 3.50 -1.37 -5.47
C GLN A 144 3.74 -2.88 -5.39
N LEU A 145 2.70 -3.67 -5.14
CA LEU A 145 2.79 -5.11 -4.96
C LEU A 145 2.99 -5.82 -6.31
N LYS A 146 4.10 -6.52 -6.48
CA LYS A 146 4.48 -7.22 -7.73
C LYS A 146 4.57 -8.73 -7.60
N LEU A 147 3.84 -9.32 -6.63
CA LEU A 147 3.93 -10.77 -6.36
C LEU A 147 3.65 -11.62 -7.60
N GLN A 148 2.61 -11.30 -8.37
CA GLN A 148 2.25 -12.06 -9.56
C GLN A 148 3.37 -12.06 -10.61
N ILE A 149 4.00 -10.91 -10.84
CA ILE A 149 5.11 -10.78 -11.79
C ILE A 149 6.31 -11.60 -11.32
N ILE A 150 6.59 -11.58 -10.02
CA ILE A 150 7.68 -12.34 -9.40
C ILE A 150 7.43 -13.84 -9.53
N GLU A 151 6.20 -14.30 -9.29
CA GLU A 151 5.81 -15.70 -9.44
C GLU A 151 5.92 -16.18 -10.90
N ASP A 152 5.49 -15.35 -11.86
CA ASP A 152 5.58 -15.64 -13.28
C ASP A 152 7.05 -15.70 -13.76
N GLU A 153 7.91 -14.76 -13.34
CA GLU A 153 9.36 -14.82 -13.64
C GLU A 153 10.03 -16.05 -13.01
N MET A 154 9.68 -16.40 -11.77
CA MET A 154 10.20 -17.62 -11.13
C MET A 154 9.77 -18.85 -11.89
N LYS A 155 8.49 -18.93 -12.29
CA LYS A 155 7.97 -20.05 -13.08
C LYS A 155 8.75 -20.21 -14.37
N GLU A 156 8.96 -19.14 -15.13
CA GLU A 156 9.69 -19.18 -16.42
C GLU A 156 11.12 -19.70 -16.24
N LEU A 157 11.83 -19.24 -15.23
CA LEU A 157 13.19 -19.71 -14.94
C LEU A 157 13.23 -21.18 -14.50
N VAL A 158 12.29 -21.61 -13.67
CA VAL A 158 12.24 -22.99 -13.20
C VAL A 158 11.85 -23.91 -14.36
N ASP A 159 10.83 -23.56 -15.15
CA ASP A 159 10.37 -24.36 -16.28
C ASP A 159 11.47 -24.55 -17.32
N ALA A 160 12.17 -23.47 -17.71
CA ALA A 160 13.31 -23.54 -18.61
C ALA A 160 14.44 -24.45 -18.08
N SER A 161 14.69 -24.45 -16.77
CA SER A 161 15.72 -25.28 -16.15
C SER A 161 15.33 -26.74 -16.01
N THR A 162 14.03 -27.07 -15.98
CA THR A 162 13.49 -28.42 -15.77
C THR A 162 13.13 -29.16 -17.08
N GLU A 163 13.09 -28.46 -18.22
CA GLU A 163 12.77 -29.03 -19.54
C GLU A 163 13.72 -30.15 -19.92
N THR A 164 15.00 -30.03 -19.56
CA THR A 164 16.00 -31.10 -19.81
C THR A 164 15.74 -32.37 -19.03
N ASP A 165 15.08 -32.22 -17.87
CA ASP A 165 14.78 -33.35 -16.97
C ASP A 165 13.41 -33.97 -17.22
N GLY A 166 12.68 -33.48 -18.20
CA GLY A 166 11.36 -34.01 -18.58
C GLY A 166 10.24 -33.61 -17.59
N ILE A 167 10.45 -32.58 -16.82
CA ILE A 167 9.47 -32.00 -15.89
C ILE A 167 8.89 -30.71 -16.49
N GLN A 168 7.58 -30.59 -16.52
CA GLN A 168 6.87 -29.36 -16.86
C GLN A 168 6.35 -28.69 -15.59
N VAL A 169 6.72 -27.45 -15.37
CA VAL A 169 6.24 -26.65 -14.25
C VAL A 169 4.97 -25.91 -14.67
N ILE A 170 3.88 -26.18 -13.97
CA ILE A 170 2.58 -25.57 -14.23
C ILE A 170 2.49 -24.22 -13.54
N MET A 171 2.87 -24.18 -12.26
CA MET A 171 2.78 -22.98 -11.42
C MET A 171 3.88 -22.97 -10.37
N VAL A 172 4.43 -21.81 -10.13
CA VAL A 172 5.27 -21.50 -8.97
C VAL A 172 4.57 -20.40 -8.20
N GLY A 173 4.41 -20.57 -6.90
CA GLY A 173 3.70 -19.57 -6.09
C GLY A 173 4.36 -19.37 -4.73
N ILE A 174 4.24 -18.18 -4.19
CA ILE A 174 4.70 -17.81 -2.85
C ILE A 174 3.58 -18.14 -1.86
N LYS A 175 3.80 -19.18 -1.05
CA LYS A 175 2.83 -19.62 -0.03
C LYS A 175 2.83 -18.73 1.21
N ARG A 176 4.00 -18.26 1.62
CA ARG A 176 4.18 -17.44 2.81
C ARG A 176 5.47 -16.62 2.73
N LEU A 177 5.35 -15.37 3.18
CA LEU A 177 6.48 -14.48 3.43
C LEU A 177 6.64 -14.26 4.93
N GLY A 178 7.87 -14.13 5.39
CA GLY A 178 8.22 -13.83 6.77
C GLY A 178 9.47 -12.97 6.84
N ILE A 179 9.71 -12.40 8.00
CA ILE A 179 10.92 -11.63 8.29
C ILE A 179 11.74 -12.45 9.32
N PRO A 180 13.04 -12.66 9.10
CA PRO A 180 13.89 -13.32 10.07
C PRO A 180 13.86 -12.60 11.42
N GLU A 181 13.87 -13.35 12.52
CA GLU A 181 13.83 -12.78 13.86
C GLU A 181 15.02 -11.84 14.15
N SER A 182 16.16 -12.19 13.57
CA SER A 182 17.42 -11.42 13.71
C SER A 182 17.32 -9.96 13.21
N VAL A 183 16.45 -9.68 12.25
CA VAL A 183 16.32 -8.35 11.64
C VAL A 183 14.96 -7.69 11.91
N THR A 184 14.05 -8.41 12.53
CA THR A 184 12.69 -7.94 12.81
C THR A 184 12.69 -6.59 13.54
N GLY A 185 13.51 -6.44 14.57
CA GLY A 185 13.64 -5.19 15.33
C GLY A 185 14.10 -4.01 14.47
N ALA A 186 15.15 -4.19 13.69
CA ALA A 186 15.68 -3.12 12.82
C ALA A 186 14.71 -2.71 11.72
N VAL A 187 14.00 -3.69 11.11
CA VAL A 187 12.98 -3.43 10.09
C VAL A 187 11.81 -2.64 10.67
N PHE A 188 11.30 -3.02 11.84
CA PHE A 188 10.22 -2.29 12.49
C PHE A 188 10.59 -0.87 12.90
N GLU A 189 11.80 -0.67 13.43
CA GLU A 189 12.28 0.68 13.76
C GLU A 189 12.46 1.53 12.49
N GLY A 190 12.96 0.96 11.39
CA GLY A 190 13.02 1.62 10.09
C GLY A 190 11.64 2.04 9.57
N MET A 191 10.68 1.14 9.58
CA MET A 191 9.29 1.43 9.16
C MET A 191 8.64 2.48 10.05
N LYS A 192 8.90 2.45 11.37
CA LYS A 192 8.40 3.44 12.33
C LYS A 192 9.00 4.82 12.06
N ALA A 193 10.30 4.88 11.78
CA ALA A 193 10.98 6.14 11.44
C ALA A 193 10.43 6.75 10.13
N GLU A 194 10.21 5.93 9.11
CA GLU A 194 9.62 6.35 7.83
C GLU A 194 8.20 6.90 8.03
N ARG A 195 7.36 6.19 8.78
CA ARG A 195 6.00 6.66 9.12
C ARG A 195 6.02 7.95 9.93
N GLN A 196 6.95 8.08 10.88
CA GLN A 196 7.09 9.29 11.67
C GLN A 196 7.50 10.49 10.80
N ALA A 197 8.38 10.30 9.83
CA ALA A 197 8.78 11.33 8.87
C ALA A 197 7.58 11.76 7.99
N GLU A 198 6.75 10.82 7.56
CA GLU A 198 5.55 11.10 6.77
C GLU A 198 4.50 11.88 7.59
N ILE A 199 4.29 11.49 8.85
CA ILE A 199 3.41 12.23 9.78
C ILE A 199 3.88 13.67 9.92
N GLN A 200 5.17 13.90 10.20
CA GLN A 200 5.74 15.23 10.33
C GLN A 200 5.57 16.08 9.06
N LYS A 201 5.71 15.47 7.89
CA LYS A 201 5.48 16.14 6.62
C LYS A 201 4.03 16.59 6.45
N ILE A 202 3.07 15.71 6.78
CA ILE A 202 1.64 16.00 6.69
C ILE A 202 1.26 17.09 7.71
N GLU A 203 1.77 17.01 8.95
CA GLU A 203 1.55 18.01 10.00
C GLU A 203 2.11 19.39 9.60
N ALA A 204 3.34 19.44 9.10
CA ALA A 204 3.96 20.67 8.62
C ALA A 204 3.19 21.31 7.46
N GLU A 205 2.73 20.51 6.52
CA GLU A 205 1.89 21.00 5.41
C GLU A 205 0.54 21.50 5.91
N GLY A 206 -0.10 20.79 6.84
CA GLY A 206 -1.35 21.22 7.48
C GLY A 206 -1.17 22.54 8.25
N GLU A 207 -0.08 22.69 9.00
CA GLU A 207 0.21 23.94 9.72
C GLU A 207 0.48 25.10 8.75
N ARG A 208 1.20 24.86 7.66
CA ARG A 208 1.43 25.84 6.60
C ARG A 208 0.11 26.32 5.99
N GLN A 209 -0.77 25.38 5.64
CA GLN A 209 -2.08 25.71 5.07
C GLN A 209 -2.95 26.50 6.06
N ALA A 210 -2.98 26.09 7.33
CA ALA A 210 -3.71 26.79 8.38
C ALA A 210 -3.21 28.22 8.58
N LYS A 211 -1.89 28.46 8.58
CA LYS A 211 -1.29 29.79 8.63
C LYS A 211 -1.68 30.65 7.44
N THR A 212 -1.67 30.06 6.24
CA THR A 212 -2.07 30.78 5.01
C THR A 212 -3.54 31.20 5.09
N ILE A 213 -4.44 30.28 5.44
CA ILE A 213 -5.88 30.58 5.56
C ILE A 213 -6.13 31.67 6.61
N LYS A 214 -5.45 31.59 7.77
CA LYS A 214 -5.57 32.64 8.81
C LYS A 214 -5.08 34.00 8.29
N ALA A 215 -3.92 34.03 7.65
CA ALA A 215 -3.36 35.27 7.12
C ALA A 215 -4.27 35.91 6.06
N GLU A 216 -4.87 35.11 5.17
CA GLU A 216 -5.83 35.56 4.16
C GLU A 216 -7.12 36.10 4.81
N ALA A 217 -7.64 35.40 5.85
CA ALA A 217 -8.81 35.85 6.57
C ALA A 217 -8.54 37.18 7.34
N ASP A 218 -7.40 37.29 8.01
CA ASP A 218 -6.99 38.52 8.71
C ASP A 218 -6.81 39.68 7.74
N LEU A 219 -6.22 39.44 6.57
CA LEU A 219 -6.08 40.43 5.51
C LEU A 219 -7.45 40.93 5.03
N GLU A 220 -8.38 40.02 4.75
CA GLU A 220 -9.73 40.41 4.30
C GLU A 220 -10.52 41.11 5.40
N ALA A 221 -10.42 40.69 6.66
CA ALA A 221 -11.02 41.36 7.80
C ALA A 221 -10.49 42.81 7.95
N ASN A 222 -9.16 42.98 7.88
CA ASN A 222 -8.53 44.29 7.97
C ASN A 222 -8.93 45.20 6.80
N LYS A 223 -9.06 44.65 5.59
CA LYS A 223 -9.52 45.39 4.41
C LYS A 223 -10.97 45.88 4.57
N ILE A 224 -11.86 45.00 5.06
CA ILE A 224 -13.25 45.37 5.34
C ILE A 224 -13.32 46.49 6.42
N LEU A 225 -12.57 46.34 7.51
CA LEU A 225 -12.50 47.35 8.58
C LEU A 225 -11.95 48.69 8.04
N ALA A 226 -10.89 48.67 7.22
CA ALA A 226 -10.35 49.88 6.65
C ALA A 226 -11.33 50.57 5.69
N GLN A 227 -12.04 49.79 4.87
CA GLN A 227 -13.09 50.32 4.00
C GLN A 227 -14.25 50.96 4.79
N ALA A 228 -14.74 50.24 5.82
CA ALA A 228 -15.80 50.73 6.68
C ALA A 228 -15.39 52.03 7.43
N THR A 229 -14.16 52.09 7.92
CA THR A 229 -13.61 53.28 8.57
C THR A 229 -13.49 54.48 7.61
N ALA A 230 -12.98 54.22 6.36
CA ALA A 230 -12.90 55.23 5.35
C ALA A 230 -14.28 55.78 4.94
N GLU A 231 -15.27 54.89 4.86
CA GLU A 231 -16.66 55.26 4.54
C GLU A 231 -17.29 56.07 5.68
N ALA A 232 -17.08 55.65 6.94
CA ALA A 232 -17.53 56.38 8.12
C ALA A 232 -16.93 57.80 8.19
N ILE A 233 -15.62 57.92 7.93
CA ILE A 233 -14.95 59.26 7.87
C ILE A 233 -15.56 60.12 6.75
N LYS A 234 -15.82 59.55 5.58
CA LYS A 234 -16.43 60.24 4.44
C LYS A 234 -17.85 60.70 4.72
N ILE A 235 -18.66 59.86 5.41
CA ILE A 235 -20.04 60.18 5.84
C ILE A 235 -20.00 61.30 6.84
N ASN A 236 -19.15 61.19 7.91
CA ASN A 236 -19.00 62.19 8.93
C ASN A 236 -18.52 63.54 8.34
N GLY A 237 -17.52 63.51 7.46
CA GLY A 237 -17.04 64.71 6.79
C GLY A 237 -18.09 65.42 5.94
N LYS A 238 -18.93 64.63 5.22
CA LYS A 238 -20.06 65.19 4.48
C LYS A 238 -21.11 65.78 5.42
N ALA A 239 -21.42 65.11 6.50
CA ALA A 239 -22.37 65.62 7.49
C ALA A 239 -21.87 66.89 8.15
N GLU A 240 -20.59 66.98 8.55
CA GLU A 240 -19.96 68.21 9.06
C GLU A 240 -19.96 69.33 8.04
N ALA A 241 -19.65 69.09 6.78
CA ALA A 241 -19.71 70.06 5.71
C ALA A 241 -21.14 70.62 5.48
N GLN A 242 -22.15 69.76 5.62
CA GLN A 242 -23.56 70.20 5.58
C GLN A 242 -23.93 71.03 6.80
N ALA A 243 -23.54 70.56 8.03
CA ALA A 243 -23.78 71.32 9.26
C ALA A 243 -23.12 72.70 9.25
N ALA A 244 -21.90 72.79 8.71
CA ALA A 244 -21.17 74.08 8.57
C ALA A 244 -21.96 75.12 7.77
N LYS A 245 -22.73 74.73 6.74
CA LYS A 245 -23.57 75.63 5.96
C LYS A 245 -24.72 76.22 6.84
N HIS A 246 -25.20 75.46 7.79
CA HIS A 246 -26.26 75.93 8.71
C HIS A 246 -25.69 76.77 9.87
N TYR A 247 -24.38 76.71 10.15
CA TYR A 247 -23.72 77.52 11.19
C TYR A 247 -23.62 78.99 10.80
N GLU A 248 -23.88 79.40 9.57
CA GLU A 248 -23.95 80.82 9.17
C GLU A 248 -25.00 81.56 9.97
N VAL A 249 -26.08 80.92 10.42
CA VAL A 249 -27.11 81.50 11.28
C VAL A 249 -26.54 81.87 12.63
N PHE A 250 -25.52 81.21 13.14
CA PHE A 250 -24.86 81.49 14.42
C PHE A 250 -24.01 82.78 14.34
N LYS A 251 -23.67 83.33 13.22
CA LYS A 251 -23.05 84.65 13.07
C LYS A 251 -23.96 85.78 13.54
N GLN A 252 -25.25 85.53 13.56
CA GLN A 252 -26.24 86.52 14.07
C GLN A 252 -26.28 86.65 15.59
N ASN A 253 -25.88 85.59 16.32
CA ASN A 253 -25.78 85.62 17.80
C ASN A 253 -24.56 84.83 18.30
N PRO A 254 -23.37 85.48 18.40
CA PRO A 254 -22.12 84.85 18.76
C PRO A 254 -22.12 84.25 20.19
N GLU A 255 -22.86 84.82 21.14
CA GLU A 255 -22.90 84.29 22.49
C GLU A 255 -23.64 82.98 22.59
N LEU A 256 -24.75 82.84 21.87
CA LEU A 256 -25.48 81.57 21.77
C LEU A 256 -24.65 80.48 21.06
N ALA A 257 -23.90 80.87 20.00
CA ALA A 257 -22.96 79.93 19.26
C ALA A 257 -21.92 79.41 20.26
N ASN A 258 -21.24 80.28 20.98
CA ASN A 258 -20.21 79.88 21.94
C ASN A 258 -20.78 79.00 23.07
N PHE A 259 -21.97 79.32 23.54
CA PHE A 259 -22.64 78.48 24.52
C PHE A 259 -22.89 77.04 24.00
N LEU A 260 -23.43 76.90 22.78
CA LEU A 260 -23.72 75.62 22.19
C LEU A 260 -22.45 74.80 21.86
N PHE A 261 -21.36 75.45 21.40
CA PHE A 261 -20.07 74.80 21.19
C PHE A 261 -19.45 74.36 22.52
N ASN A 262 -19.48 75.20 23.56
CA ASN A 262 -18.97 74.84 24.88
C ASN A 262 -19.77 73.69 25.51
N ARG A 263 -21.09 73.65 25.34
CA ARG A 263 -21.93 72.51 25.77
C ARG A 263 -21.57 71.22 25.06
N LYS A 264 -21.42 71.27 23.75
CA LYS A 264 -21.07 70.09 22.94
C LYS A 264 -19.65 69.56 23.25
N ALA A 265 -18.69 70.45 23.50
CA ALA A 265 -17.36 70.09 23.97
C ALA A 265 -17.38 69.45 25.35
N LEU A 266 -18.21 69.95 26.25
CA LEU A 266 -18.41 69.39 27.60
C LEU A 266 -19.02 67.96 27.50
N GLU A 267 -20.04 67.79 26.65
CA GLU A 267 -20.69 66.49 26.41
C GLU A 267 -19.68 65.43 25.89
N GLY A 268 -18.83 65.77 24.91
CA GLY A 268 -17.79 64.89 24.40
C GLY A 268 -16.67 64.55 25.41
N LEU A 269 -16.38 65.48 26.35
CA LEU A 269 -15.40 65.22 27.42
C LEU A 269 -15.97 64.34 28.54
N LEU A 270 -17.30 64.29 28.74
CA LEU A 270 -17.95 63.46 29.70
C LEU A 270 -18.36 62.09 29.25
N GLU A 271 -18.34 61.81 27.95
CA GLU A 271 -18.65 60.48 27.38
C GLU A 271 -17.57 59.43 27.67
N GLU A 272 -16.32 59.84 27.90
CA GLU A 272 -15.26 58.93 28.31
C GLU A 272 -15.12 58.92 29.83
N ASN A 273 -15.01 57.75 30.43
CA ASN A 273 -14.80 57.59 31.93
C ASN A 273 -13.42 58.14 32.35
N SER A 274 -13.26 59.47 32.27
CA SER A 274 -12.01 60.18 32.58
C SER A 274 -12.17 60.93 33.84
N THR A 275 -11.17 60.89 34.72
CA THR A 275 -11.09 61.80 35.88
C THR A 275 -10.45 63.13 35.47
N LEU A 276 -11.23 64.18 35.34
CA LEU A 276 -10.76 65.48 34.92
C LEU A 276 -10.48 66.37 36.16
N ILE A 277 -9.26 66.90 36.21
CA ILE A 277 -8.92 67.96 37.19
C ILE A 277 -9.10 69.26 36.46
N LEU A 278 -10.12 70.05 36.87
CA LEU A 278 -10.58 71.21 36.12
C LEU A 278 -10.40 72.47 36.88
N ASP A 279 -9.96 73.57 36.21
CA ASP A 279 -10.15 74.91 36.65
C ASP A 279 -11.59 75.40 36.30
N PRO A 280 -12.48 75.72 37.27
CA PRO A 280 -13.86 76.06 36.98
C PRO A 280 -14.04 77.34 36.17
N ASN A 281 -13.00 78.17 36.06
CA ASN A 281 -13.06 79.42 35.30
C ASN A 281 -12.67 79.27 33.81
N THR A 282 -12.25 78.06 33.39
CA THR A 282 -11.80 77.81 31.99
C THR A 282 -12.96 77.31 31.15
N PRO A 283 -13.23 77.89 29.93
CA PRO A 283 -14.22 77.34 29.01
C PRO A 283 -13.83 75.86 28.57
N PRO A 284 -14.77 74.93 28.53
CA PRO A 284 -16.24 75.02 28.64
C PRO A 284 -16.77 74.85 30.07
N PHE A 285 -15.90 74.71 31.10
CA PHE A 285 -16.30 74.35 32.46
C PHE A 285 -16.88 75.58 33.27
N ASN A 286 -16.66 76.77 32.80
CA ASN A 286 -17.30 77.98 33.35
C ASN A 286 -18.82 77.96 33.27
N LEU A 287 -19.42 77.11 32.37
CA LEU A 287 -20.85 76.86 32.28
C LEU A 287 -21.42 76.20 33.55
N LEU A 288 -20.59 75.44 34.28
CA LEU A 288 -20.98 74.71 35.49
C LEU A 288 -20.99 75.63 36.71
N THR A 289 -20.35 76.80 36.63
CA THR A 289 -20.18 77.76 37.76
C THR A 289 -21.00 79.02 37.60
N GLN A 290 -21.66 79.25 36.46
CA GLN A 290 -22.55 80.39 36.31
C GLN A 290 -23.80 80.26 37.19
N PRO A 291 -24.05 81.12 38.14
CA PRO A 291 -25.29 81.12 38.91
C PRO A 291 -26.44 81.47 37.96
N ASP A 292 -27.55 80.74 38.15
CA ASP A 292 -28.84 80.96 37.46
C ASP A 292 -29.16 82.46 37.21
N ALA A 293 -29.16 82.80 35.93
CA ALA A 293 -29.57 84.12 35.46
C ALA A 293 -31.07 84.45 35.68
N THR A 294 -31.78 83.52 36.30
CA THR A 294 -33.24 83.67 36.60
C THR A 294 -33.58 84.47 37.86
N LYS A 295 -32.55 84.97 38.59
CA LYS A 295 -32.82 85.80 39.84
C LYS A 295 -32.61 87.28 39.70
N ALA A 296 -32.36 87.84 38.54
CA ALA A 296 -32.16 89.24 38.32
C ALA A 296 -33.30 89.91 37.51
N ALA A 297 -34.55 89.55 37.82
CA ALA A 297 -35.71 90.32 37.37
C ALA A 297 -36.77 90.45 38.47
N LYS A 298 -36.56 91.42 39.35
CA LYS A 298 -37.63 92.11 40.11
C LYS A 298 -37.18 93.48 40.48
N PRO A 299 -38.13 94.39 40.37
CA PRO A 299 -38.00 95.76 39.98
C PRO A 299 -37.38 96.70 40.99
#